data_d5e3664eb57f1240e33fb4e570e84a3f
#
_entry.id   d5e3664eb57f1240e33fb4e570e84a3f
#
_cell.length_a   1.000
_cell.length_b   1.000
_cell.length_c   1.000
_cell.angle_alpha   90.00
_cell.angle_beta   90.00
_cell.angle_gamma   90.00
#
_symmetry.space_group_name_H-M   'P 1'
#
loop_
_entity.id
_entity.type
_entity.pdbx_description
1 polymer ?
#
loop_
_entity_poly.entity_id
_entity_poly.type
_entity_poly.pdbx_seq_one_letter_code
_entity_poly.pdbx_strand_id
1 'polypeptide(L)'
;MTESGTSSSPSGLQQRARVRARLREIEPAAVALAAVALIWVVVFSVLVVRRHEGFWDVDFDMGIQDQSVWLLAQGRGFLTVRGLQVFGHHFTPGYFLLAPASWFGAGPNFLNVLQVNVLALATVPLYLLGRDRGLTPWPSAALGAAFLLHPAVQFFSWELFHPEVIAITPLLCAYLCARRGSWRWFAAWALLAICWKEDVALALVVLGLVVAWRGERRIGLATAGLAALWFVVTAIVLLPAINGGALQSEGIYSGVGGSAGGILSTAFSDPGAITSRVFADASGDFAWRLLLPFGLAPLLTPVVVLVGIPQFLLDVVSDVPWTRTITTHYAALPIAALALAMVEGTALVARRLGAGRRALRAVLPCVVLGCALYGTLAWGPSPVSAEYRSGWWPPVVDTRIGAKRAAVDAVPDDASVSAVYTMVPHLSRRAEIYSFPNPWVPTNYGVPGSPRRDPARVEWLVIDRQVLDAPATALLTSVLAGRADDGGPFRVVLDRADVLVARRVRA
;
A
#
# COMPACT_ATOMS: atom_id res chain seq x y z
N MET A 1 58.27 -33.96 -14.48
CA MET A 1 57.06 -34.79 -14.44
C MET A 1 55.94 -33.92 -13.78
N THR A 2 55.12 -33.33 -14.61
CA THR A 2 54.00 -32.46 -14.19
C THR A 2 52.74 -33.26 -14.42
N GLU A 3 52.08 -33.68 -13.32
CA GLU A 3 50.74 -34.28 -13.41
C GLU A 3 49.67 -33.22 -13.63
N SER A 4 49.07 -33.27 -14.79
CA SER A 4 47.88 -32.47 -15.14
C SER A 4 46.63 -33.13 -14.55
N GLY A 5 46.10 -32.55 -13.46
CA GLY A 5 44.81 -32.94 -12.88
C GLY A 5 43.64 -32.54 -13.79
N THR A 6 43.06 -33.49 -14.50
CA THR A 6 41.80 -33.31 -15.25
C THR A 6 40.63 -33.23 -14.29
N SER A 7 40.04 -32.04 -14.11
CA SER A 7 38.76 -31.86 -13.42
C SER A 7 37.63 -32.43 -14.28
N SER A 8 37.18 -33.65 -13.98
CA SER A 8 36.02 -34.28 -14.62
C SER A 8 34.73 -33.56 -14.20
N SER A 9 34.02 -32.95 -15.14
CA SER A 9 32.66 -32.42 -14.95
C SER A 9 31.70 -33.52 -14.49
N PRO A 10 30.84 -33.30 -13.51
CA PRO A 10 29.95 -34.35 -13.02
C PRO A 10 29.00 -34.82 -14.12
N SER A 11 28.87 -36.15 -14.27
CA SER A 11 28.00 -36.77 -15.28
C SER A 11 26.56 -36.31 -15.13
N GLY A 12 25.79 -36.22 -16.23
CA GLY A 12 24.39 -35.79 -16.22
C GLY A 12 23.50 -36.60 -15.27
N LEU A 13 23.89 -37.83 -14.95
CA LEU A 13 23.20 -38.67 -13.93
C LEU A 13 23.49 -38.19 -12.51
N GLN A 14 24.69 -37.75 -12.21
CA GLN A 14 25.06 -37.17 -10.90
C GLN A 14 24.41 -35.80 -10.71
N GLN A 15 24.26 -35.01 -11.76
CA GLN A 15 23.57 -33.74 -11.71
C GLN A 15 22.06 -33.93 -11.50
N ARG A 16 21.44 -34.91 -12.18
CA ARG A 16 20.02 -35.29 -11.98
C ARG A 16 19.79 -35.89 -10.59
N ALA A 17 20.72 -36.68 -10.06
CA ALA A 17 20.65 -37.20 -8.70
C ALA A 17 20.78 -36.08 -7.65
N ARG A 18 21.64 -35.10 -7.83
CA ARG A 18 21.78 -33.90 -6.97
C ARG A 18 20.51 -33.01 -7.01
N VAL A 19 19.94 -32.82 -8.20
CA VAL A 19 18.64 -32.09 -8.34
C VAL A 19 17.51 -32.84 -7.66
N ARG A 20 17.42 -34.19 -7.87
CA ARG A 20 16.40 -35.01 -7.18
C ARG A 20 16.61 -35.08 -5.67
N ALA A 21 17.84 -35.09 -5.18
CA ALA A 21 18.15 -35.00 -3.74
C ALA A 21 17.72 -33.64 -3.17
N ARG A 22 18.05 -32.53 -3.85
CA ARG A 22 17.60 -31.19 -3.45
C ARG A 22 16.06 -31.03 -3.49
N LEU A 23 15.38 -31.65 -4.49
CA LEU A 23 13.90 -31.65 -4.53
C LEU A 23 13.27 -32.49 -3.42
N ARG A 24 13.98 -33.53 -2.90
CA ARG A 24 13.54 -34.30 -1.73
C ARG A 24 13.74 -33.54 -0.41
N GLU A 25 14.58 -32.49 -0.39
CA GLU A 25 14.79 -31.63 0.78
C GLU A 25 13.76 -30.48 0.89
N ILE A 26 12.88 -30.29 -0.12
CA ILE A 26 11.84 -29.25 -0.04
C ILE A 26 10.81 -29.69 1.01
N GLU A 27 10.70 -28.92 2.08
CA GLU A 27 9.76 -29.21 3.17
C GLU A 27 8.29 -29.16 2.65
N PRO A 28 7.48 -30.24 2.83
CA PRO A 28 6.09 -30.25 2.35
C PRO A 28 5.25 -29.06 2.84
N ALA A 29 5.53 -28.56 4.04
CA ALA A 29 4.87 -27.39 4.60
C ALA A 29 5.20 -26.10 3.83
N ALA A 30 6.44 -25.97 3.32
CA ALA A 30 6.80 -24.82 2.48
C ALA A 30 6.09 -24.88 1.11
N VAL A 31 5.96 -26.08 0.54
CA VAL A 31 5.20 -26.29 -0.70
C VAL A 31 3.71 -25.95 -0.48
N ALA A 32 3.13 -26.41 0.63
CA ALA A 32 1.74 -26.10 0.98
C ALA A 32 1.53 -24.58 1.14
N LEU A 33 2.44 -23.88 1.83
CA LEU A 33 2.38 -22.42 1.98
C LEU A 33 2.51 -21.71 0.63
N ALA A 34 3.43 -22.17 -0.24
CA ALA A 34 3.59 -21.63 -1.59
C ALA A 34 2.32 -21.84 -2.44
N ALA A 35 1.65 -23.00 -2.31
CA ALA A 35 0.38 -23.25 -2.99
C ALA A 35 -0.72 -22.32 -2.48
N VAL A 36 -0.83 -22.12 -1.16
CA VAL A 36 -1.77 -21.15 -0.55
C VAL A 36 -1.49 -19.74 -1.06
N ALA A 37 -0.23 -19.31 -1.06
CA ALA A 37 0.17 -18.00 -1.55
C ALA A 37 -0.14 -17.83 -3.05
N LEU A 38 0.09 -18.86 -3.87
CA LEU A 38 -0.24 -18.83 -5.31
C LEU A 38 -1.76 -18.73 -5.54
N ILE A 39 -2.56 -19.52 -4.84
CA ILE A 39 -4.03 -19.43 -4.91
C ILE A 39 -4.47 -18.01 -4.53
N TRP A 40 -3.92 -17.48 -3.46
CA TRP A 40 -4.21 -16.13 -2.99
C TRP A 40 -3.83 -15.06 -4.04
N VAL A 41 -2.64 -15.17 -4.65
CA VAL A 41 -2.21 -14.30 -5.75
C VAL A 41 -3.18 -14.36 -6.92
N VAL A 42 -3.56 -15.56 -7.36
CA VAL A 42 -4.48 -15.73 -8.50
C VAL A 42 -5.84 -15.10 -8.19
N VAL A 43 -6.41 -15.42 -7.01
CA VAL A 43 -7.72 -14.92 -6.60
C VAL A 43 -7.72 -13.39 -6.54
N PHE A 44 -6.81 -12.80 -5.78
CA PHE A 44 -6.79 -11.34 -5.59
C PHE A 44 -6.36 -10.58 -6.85
N SER A 45 -5.45 -11.14 -7.68
CA SER A 45 -5.11 -10.52 -8.97
C SER A 45 -6.30 -10.48 -9.92
N VAL A 46 -7.06 -11.56 -10.02
CA VAL A 46 -8.30 -11.57 -10.85
C VAL A 46 -9.29 -10.53 -10.34
N LEU A 47 -9.45 -10.41 -9.04
CA LEU A 47 -10.44 -9.52 -8.44
C LEU A 47 -10.06 -8.05 -8.59
N VAL A 48 -8.80 -7.70 -8.32
CA VAL A 48 -8.35 -6.30 -8.45
C VAL A 48 -8.33 -5.85 -9.90
N VAL A 49 -8.01 -6.74 -10.85
CA VAL A 49 -8.15 -6.45 -12.28
C VAL A 49 -9.62 -6.24 -12.67
N ARG A 50 -10.52 -7.11 -12.22
CA ARG A 50 -11.97 -6.93 -12.45
C ARG A 50 -12.50 -5.65 -11.82
N ARG A 51 -11.99 -5.25 -10.65
CA ARG A 51 -12.33 -3.99 -10.02
C ARG A 51 -11.97 -2.81 -10.92
N HIS A 52 -10.72 -2.77 -11.41
CA HIS A 52 -10.29 -1.75 -12.35
C HIS A 52 -11.14 -1.75 -13.61
N GLU A 53 -11.25 -2.88 -14.30
CA GLU A 53 -12.03 -2.99 -15.53
C GLU A 53 -13.52 -2.66 -15.36
N GLY A 54 -14.03 -2.78 -14.16
CA GLY A 54 -15.38 -2.40 -13.75
C GLY A 54 -15.57 -0.91 -13.44
N PHE A 55 -14.51 -0.07 -13.54
CA PHE A 55 -14.54 1.36 -13.18
C PHE A 55 -14.84 1.61 -11.70
N TRP A 56 -14.31 0.77 -10.81
CA TRP A 56 -14.43 0.90 -9.36
C TRP A 56 -13.20 1.51 -8.70
N ASP A 57 -12.19 1.82 -9.48
CA ASP A 57 -11.01 2.56 -9.02
C ASP A 57 -11.31 4.04 -8.98
N VAL A 58 -10.58 4.76 -8.14
CA VAL A 58 -10.78 6.19 -7.93
C VAL A 58 -9.52 6.99 -8.27
N ASP A 59 -9.73 8.25 -8.60
CA ASP A 59 -8.70 9.22 -8.96
C ASP A 59 -7.69 9.42 -7.84
N PHE A 60 -8.20 9.54 -6.61
CA PHE A 60 -7.42 9.92 -5.43
C PHE A 60 -6.41 8.86 -4.99
N ASP A 61 -6.66 7.60 -5.35
CA ASP A 61 -5.74 6.50 -5.12
C ASP A 61 -5.06 6.09 -6.44
N MET A 62 -5.72 5.30 -7.29
CA MET A 62 -5.12 4.74 -8.49
C MET A 62 -4.72 5.80 -9.52
N GLY A 63 -5.55 6.83 -9.72
CA GLY A 63 -5.23 7.91 -10.65
C GLY A 63 -3.94 8.64 -10.30
N ILE A 64 -3.73 8.92 -9.01
CA ILE A 64 -2.51 9.54 -8.47
C ILE A 64 -1.29 8.62 -8.70
N GLN A 65 -1.41 7.34 -8.29
CA GLN A 65 -0.29 6.42 -8.31
C GLN A 65 0.16 6.12 -9.75
N ASP A 66 -0.77 5.82 -10.64
CA ASP A 66 -0.45 5.48 -12.03
C ASP A 66 0.06 6.70 -12.80
N GLN A 67 -0.56 7.88 -12.66
CA GLN A 67 -0.05 9.10 -13.27
C GLN A 67 1.36 9.43 -12.76
N SER A 68 1.64 9.25 -11.47
CA SER A 68 2.97 9.52 -10.89
C SER A 68 4.05 8.64 -11.53
N VAL A 69 3.80 7.32 -11.62
CA VAL A 69 4.75 6.37 -12.24
C VAL A 69 4.94 6.69 -13.72
N TRP A 70 3.85 6.97 -14.45
CA TRP A 70 3.91 7.29 -15.87
C TRP A 70 4.66 8.60 -16.13
N LEU A 71 4.39 9.67 -15.35
CA LEU A 71 5.06 10.96 -15.49
C LEU A 71 6.58 10.83 -15.30
N LEU A 72 7.01 10.09 -14.27
CA LEU A 72 8.43 9.85 -14.01
C LEU A 72 9.08 9.07 -15.16
N ALA A 73 8.39 8.11 -15.76
CA ALA A 73 8.86 7.39 -16.94
C ALA A 73 9.04 8.31 -18.17
N GLN A 74 8.31 9.43 -18.23
CA GLN A 74 8.41 10.45 -19.27
C GLN A 74 9.35 11.62 -18.90
N GLY A 75 10.05 11.54 -17.77
CA GLY A 75 10.90 12.63 -17.28
C GLY A 75 10.11 13.86 -16.82
N ARG A 76 8.85 13.69 -16.43
CA ARG A 76 7.95 14.76 -15.97
C ARG A 76 7.69 14.60 -14.48
N GLY A 77 7.31 15.69 -13.79
CA GLY A 77 7.12 15.65 -12.34
C GLY A 77 5.83 16.29 -11.82
N PHE A 78 5.00 16.92 -12.69
CA PHE A 78 3.79 17.59 -12.23
C PHE A 78 2.55 16.71 -12.36
N LEU A 79 2.03 16.28 -11.23
CA LEU A 79 0.86 15.43 -11.05
C LEU A 79 -0.43 16.23 -11.18
N THR A 80 -1.05 16.21 -12.36
CA THR A 80 -2.21 17.06 -12.65
C THR A 80 -3.50 16.59 -11.99
N VAL A 81 -3.64 15.31 -11.66
CA VAL A 81 -4.76 14.80 -10.84
C VAL A 81 -4.84 15.52 -9.49
N ARG A 82 -3.69 15.82 -8.89
CA ARG A 82 -3.59 16.44 -7.55
C ARG A 82 -3.23 17.91 -7.56
N GLY A 83 -2.71 18.44 -8.68
CA GLY A 83 -2.18 19.80 -8.74
C GLY A 83 -0.89 20.00 -7.92
N LEU A 84 -0.08 18.97 -7.78
CA LEU A 84 1.16 18.93 -7.00
C LEU A 84 2.31 18.38 -7.84
N GLN A 85 3.54 18.55 -7.39
CA GLN A 85 4.64 17.73 -7.89
C GLN A 85 4.46 16.28 -7.40
N VAL A 86 4.94 15.28 -8.16
CA VAL A 86 4.90 13.86 -7.77
C VAL A 86 5.43 13.65 -6.37
N PHE A 87 6.61 14.21 -6.06
CA PHE A 87 7.20 14.12 -4.73
C PHE A 87 6.68 15.16 -3.73
N GLY A 88 5.71 15.99 -4.13
CA GLY A 88 4.99 16.90 -3.24
C GLY A 88 3.72 16.28 -2.66
N HIS A 89 3.23 15.18 -3.26
CA HIS A 89 2.13 14.38 -2.69
C HIS A 89 2.63 13.51 -1.53
N HIS A 90 3.56 12.59 -1.82
CA HIS A 90 4.35 11.79 -0.89
C HIS A 90 5.76 11.65 -1.44
N PHE A 91 6.76 11.57 -0.55
CA PHE A 91 8.13 11.35 -0.99
C PHE A 91 8.38 9.85 -1.22
N THR A 92 8.12 9.40 -2.45
CA THR A 92 8.11 7.99 -2.87
C THR A 92 9.14 7.70 -3.96
N PRO A 93 10.45 7.68 -3.67
CA PRO A 93 11.49 7.33 -4.66
C PRO A 93 11.30 5.95 -5.29
N GLY A 94 10.57 5.05 -4.62
CA GLY A 94 10.23 3.72 -5.12
C GLY A 94 9.54 3.73 -6.50
N TYR A 95 8.89 4.83 -6.88
CA TYR A 95 8.30 4.97 -8.22
C TYR A 95 9.34 4.89 -9.34
N PHE A 96 10.60 5.28 -9.11
CA PHE A 96 11.66 5.10 -10.11
C PHE A 96 11.95 3.63 -10.43
N LEU A 97 11.66 2.70 -9.51
CA LEU A 97 11.77 1.27 -9.75
C LEU A 97 10.64 0.75 -10.65
N LEU A 98 9.49 1.44 -10.64
CA LEU A 98 8.29 1.07 -11.41
C LEU A 98 8.23 1.79 -12.76
N ALA A 99 8.81 2.98 -12.86
CA ALA A 99 8.75 3.81 -14.05
C ALA A 99 9.17 3.08 -15.35
N PRO A 100 10.24 2.25 -15.38
CA PRO A 100 10.60 1.51 -16.59
C PRO A 100 9.50 0.57 -17.11
N ALA A 101 8.64 0.02 -16.25
CA ALA A 101 7.54 -0.84 -16.67
C ALA A 101 6.51 -0.09 -17.54
N SER A 102 6.36 1.22 -17.33
CA SER A 102 5.46 2.07 -18.15
C SER A 102 5.88 2.14 -19.61
N TRP A 103 7.17 1.99 -19.93
CA TRP A 103 7.67 1.95 -21.30
C TRP A 103 7.18 0.70 -22.06
N PHE A 104 6.83 -0.35 -21.32
CA PHE A 104 6.28 -1.60 -21.87
C PHE A 104 4.75 -1.71 -21.72
N GLY A 105 4.08 -0.59 -21.47
CA GLY A 105 2.62 -0.55 -21.41
C GLY A 105 2.02 -0.83 -20.03
N ALA A 106 2.85 -1.02 -18.98
CA ALA A 106 2.35 -1.20 -17.61
C ALA A 106 1.51 0.01 -17.16
N GLY A 107 0.38 -0.24 -16.52
CA GLY A 107 -0.58 0.74 -16.03
C GLY A 107 -1.23 0.26 -14.71
N PRO A 108 -2.46 0.72 -14.39
CA PRO A 108 -3.13 0.42 -13.12
C PRO A 108 -3.17 -1.05 -12.75
N ASN A 109 -3.52 -1.93 -13.69
CA ASN A 109 -3.55 -3.37 -13.46
C ASN A 109 -2.19 -3.95 -13.07
N PHE A 110 -1.10 -3.44 -13.66
CA PHE A 110 0.26 -3.85 -13.26
C PHE A 110 0.57 -3.47 -11.82
N LEU A 111 0.26 -2.24 -11.41
CA LEU A 111 0.51 -1.77 -10.04
C LEU A 111 -0.29 -2.58 -9.01
N ASN A 112 -1.57 -2.82 -9.29
CA ASN A 112 -2.45 -3.61 -8.44
C ASN A 112 -1.96 -5.06 -8.29
N VAL A 113 -1.65 -5.73 -9.40
CA VAL A 113 -1.15 -7.12 -9.39
C VAL A 113 0.23 -7.20 -8.72
N LEU A 114 1.10 -6.20 -8.92
CA LEU A 114 2.38 -6.12 -8.22
C LEU A 114 2.18 -6.10 -6.70
N GLN A 115 1.28 -5.26 -6.19
CA GLN A 115 0.98 -5.19 -4.75
C GLN A 115 0.53 -6.55 -4.19
N VAL A 116 -0.39 -7.23 -4.88
CA VAL A 116 -0.86 -8.57 -4.50
C VAL A 116 0.33 -9.54 -4.41
N ASN A 117 1.22 -9.54 -5.40
CA ASN A 117 2.39 -10.42 -5.42
C ASN A 117 3.39 -10.10 -4.30
N VAL A 118 3.67 -8.83 -4.05
CA VAL A 118 4.58 -8.40 -2.98
C VAL A 118 4.05 -8.79 -1.61
N LEU A 119 2.73 -8.66 -1.36
CA LEU A 119 2.10 -9.13 -0.13
C LEU A 119 2.20 -10.65 0.03
N ALA A 120 1.97 -11.42 -1.03
CA ALA A 120 2.14 -12.88 -0.97
C ALA A 120 3.58 -13.28 -0.65
N LEU A 121 4.57 -12.57 -1.20
CA LEU A 121 5.99 -12.78 -0.91
C LEU A 121 6.36 -12.52 0.56
N ALA A 122 5.58 -11.74 1.31
CA ALA A 122 5.76 -11.53 2.75
C ALA A 122 5.71 -12.85 3.56
N THR A 123 5.03 -13.88 3.04
CA THR A 123 4.99 -15.21 3.68
C THR A 123 6.38 -15.86 3.77
N VAL A 124 7.29 -15.53 2.85
CA VAL A 124 8.64 -16.10 2.81
C VAL A 124 9.47 -15.67 4.03
N PRO A 125 9.69 -14.36 4.31
CA PRO A 125 10.42 -13.96 5.51
C PRO A 125 9.72 -14.39 6.80
N LEU A 126 8.38 -14.47 6.87
CA LEU A 126 7.67 -14.94 8.04
C LEU A 126 7.90 -16.45 8.27
N TYR A 127 7.83 -17.27 7.21
CA TYR A 127 8.15 -18.70 7.28
C TYR A 127 9.59 -18.93 7.76
N LEU A 128 10.55 -18.28 7.11
CA LEU A 128 11.96 -18.40 7.44
C LEU A 128 12.26 -17.92 8.87
N LEU A 129 11.64 -16.82 9.31
CA LEU A 129 11.77 -16.34 10.68
C LEU A 129 11.26 -17.40 11.67
N GLY A 130 10.09 -18.01 11.42
CA GLY A 130 9.57 -19.10 12.25
C GLY A 130 10.53 -20.27 12.36
N ARG A 131 11.12 -20.69 11.22
CA ARG A 131 12.14 -21.76 11.17
C ARG A 131 13.40 -21.38 11.95
N ASP A 132 13.92 -20.17 11.76
CA ASP A 132 15.10 -19.67 12.49
C ASP A 132 14.85 -19.55 14.01
N ARG A 133 13.61 -19.31 14.39
CA ARG A 133 13.21 -19.23 15.81
C ARG A 133 12.87 -20.58 16.45
N GLY A 134 13.03 -21.70 15.71
CA GLY A 134 12.88 -23.06 16.20
C GLY A 134 11.47 -23.65 16.11
N LEU A 135 10.58 -23.02 15.33
CA LEU A 135 9.30 -23.63 14.97
C LEU A 135 9.52 -24.75 13.95
N THR A 136 8.71 -25.79 14.01
CA THR A 136 8.68 -26.85 13.00
C THR A 136 8.07 -26.33 11.69
N PRO A 137 8.21 -27.01 10.54
CA PRO A 137 7.75 -26.52 9.25
C PRO A 137 6.28 -26.15 9.19
N TRP A 138 5.37 -27.02 9.67
CA TRP A 138 3.92 -26.78 9.63
C TRP A 138 3.46 -25.57 10.47
N PRO A 139 3.87 -25.39 11.74
CA PRO A 139 3.65 -24.16 12.48
C PRO A 139 4.14 -22.90 11.76
N SER A 140 5.34 -22.94 11.16
CA SER A 140 5.85 -21.80 10.41
C SER A 140 5.00 -21.47 9.18
N ALA A 141 4.54 -22.49 8.46
CA ALA A 141 3.63 -22.33 7.33
C ALA A 141 2.25 -21.80 7.77
N ALA A 142 1.71 -22.29 8.89
CA ALA A 142 0.45 -21.81 9.44
C ALA A 142 0.48 -20.31 9.78
N LEU A 143 1.59 -19.79 10.33
CA LEU A 143 1.76 -18.36 10.58
C LEU A 143 1.85 -17.54 9.29
N GLY A 144 2.53 -18.06 8.25
CA GLY A 144 2.54 -17.43 6.93
C GLY A 144 1.14 -17.38 6.30
N ALA A 145 0.37 -18.47 6.42
CA ALA A 145 -1.02 -18.50 5.95
C ALA A 145 -1.93 -17.58 6.77
N ALA A 146 -1.74 -17.50 8.09
CA ALA A 146 -2.48 -16.57 8.94
C ALA A 146 -2.25 -15.10 8.57
N PHE A 147 -1.05 -14.74 8.12
CA PHE A 147 -0.79 -13.40 7.56
C PHE A 147 -1.67 -13.11 6.35
N LEU A 148 -1.73 -14.03 5.37
CA LEU A 148 -2.59 -13.85 4.20
C LEU A 148 -4.09 -13.81 4.54
N LEU A 149 -4.50 -14.58 5.56
CA LEU A 149 -5.88 -14.60 6.04
C LEU A 149 -6.23 -13.40 6.93
N HIS A 150 -5.27 -12.57 7.32
CA HIS A 150 -5.57 -11.37 8.10
C HIS A 150 -6.45 -10.41 7.27
N PRO A 151 -7.61 -9.94 7.80
CA PRO A 151 -8.54 -9.15 7.01
C PRO A 151 -7.91 -7.87 6.44
N ALA A 152 -7.05 -7.18 7.19
CA ALA A 152 -6.34 -6.01 6.66
C ALA A 152 -5.46 -6.35 5.44
N VAL A 153 -4.76 -7.51 5.43
CA VAL A 153 -3.94 -7.94 4.29
C VAL A 153 -4.81 -8.25 3.07
N GLN A 154 -6.01 -8.80 3.30
CA GLN A 154 -6.98 -9.01 2.23
C GLN A 154 -7.51 -7.68 1.69
N PHE A 155 -7.79 -6.70 2.55
CA PHE A 155 -8.17 -5.35 2.12
C PHE A 155 -7.06 -4.67 1.34
N PHE A 156 -5.80 -4.74 1.76
CA PHE A 156 -4.68 -4.20 0.98
C PHE A 156 -4.60 -4.80 -0.43
N SER A 157 -4.99 -6.06 -0.59
CA SER A 157 -5.00 -6.72 -1.90
C SER A 157 -6.24 -6.40 -2.73
N TRP A 158 -7.32 -6.02 -2.08
CA TRP A 158 -8.57 -5.58 -2.69
C TRP A 158 -8.59 -4.07 -2.95
N GLU A 159 -7.97 -3.28 -2.07
CA GLU A 159 -7.72 -1.86 -2.29
C GLU A 159 -6.76 -1.65 -3.45
N LEU A 160 -6.67 -0.40 -3.88
CA LEU A 160 -5.79 0.01 -4.97
C LEU A 160 -4.33 0.01 -4.51
N PHE A 161 -3.42 0.10 -5.46
CA PHE A 161 -2.00 0.18 -5.18
C PHE A 161 -1.66 1.35 -4.24
N HIS A 162 -0.92 1.04 -3.17
CA HIS A 162 -0.40 2.01 -2.21
C HIS A 162 1.06 1.71 -1.87
N PRO A 163 1.96 2.70 -1.96
CA PRO A 163 3.39 2.49 -1.76
C PRO A 163 3.75 1.89 -0.40
N GLU A 164 3.12 2.31 0.70
CA GLU A 164 3.38 1.81 2.05
C GLU A 164 3.02 0.33 2.22
N VAL A 165 2.10 -0.18 1.43
CA VAL A 165 1.77 -1.62 1.41
C VAL A 165 2.92 -2.42 0.80
N ILE A 166 3.58 -1.86 -0.22
CA ILE A 166 4.78 -2.47 -0.81
C ILE A 166 5.92 -2.53 0.22
N ALA A 167 6.02 -1.57 1.13
CA ALA A 167 7.06 -1.53 2.17
C ALA A 167 6.99 -2.70 3.17
N ILE A 168 5.83 -3.38 3.32
CA ILE A 168 5.63 -4.49 4.26
C ILE A 168 6.70 -5.57 4.04
N THR A 169 6.80 -6.12 2.85
CA THR A 169 7.70 -7.24 2.56
C THR A 169 9.17 -6.88 2.75
N PRO A 170 9.70 -5.75 2.23
CA PRO A 170 11.05 -5.31 2.54
C PRO A 170 11.32 -5.12 4.04
N LEU A 171 10.36 -4.60 4.80
CA LEU A 171 10.51 -4.42 6.25
C LEU A 171 10.61 -5.76 6.99
N LEU A 172 9.80 -6.76 6.59
CA LEU A 172 9.88 -8.13 7.12
C LEU A 172 11.23 -8.78 6.77
N CYS A 173 11.72 -8.60 5.53
CA CYS A 173 13.01 -9.08 5.08
C CYS A 173 14.17 -8.41 5.85
N ALA A 174 14.09 -7.09 6.08
CA ALA A 174 15.07 -6.37 6.87
C ALA A 174 15.15 -6.94 8.29
N TYR A 175 14.00 -7.13 8.95
CA TYR A 175 13.96 -7.74 10.28
C TYR A 175 14.59 -9.15 10.29
N LEU A 176 14.24 -10.01 9.34
CA LEU A 176 14.81 -11.36 9.22
C LEU A 176 16.35 -11.30 9.05
N CYS A 177 16.84 -10.39 8.19
CA CYS A 177 18.28 -10.21 7.96
C CYS A 177 19.00 -9.70 9.21
N ALA A 178 18.38 -8.77 9.96
CA ALA A 178 18.91 -8.32 11.25
C ALA A 178 18.99 -9.48 12.26
N ARG A 179 17.98 -10.36 12.29
CA ARG A 179 17.96 -11.55 13.15
C ARG A 179 19.05 -12.57 12.82
N ARG A 180 19.46 -12.60 11.55
CA ARG A 180 20.53 -13.48 11.03
C ARG A 180 21.94 -12.85 11.08
N GLY A 181 22.06 -11.58 11.49
CA GLY A 181 23.32 -10.84 11.41
C GLY A 181 23.79 -10.55 9.98
N SER A 182 22.89 -10.62 9.01
CA SER A 182 23.20 -10.42 7.58
C SER A 182 23.10 -8.93 7.22
N TRP A 183 24.03 -8.11 7.71
CA TRP A 183 23.92 -6.65 7.74
C TRP A 183 23.87 -5.99 6.36
N ARG A 184 24.54 -6.53 5.36
CA ARG A 184 24.45 -6.02 3.97
C ARG A 184 23.04 -6.14 3.41
N TRP A 185 22.41 -7.30 3.61
CA TRP A 185 21.04 -7.55 3.18
C TRP A 185 20.02 -6.79 4.04
N PHE A 186 20.32 -6.64 5.35
CA PHE A 186 19.53 -5.76 6.20
C PHE A 186 19.49 -4.34 5.65
N ALA A 187 20.64 -3.76 5.31
CA ALA A 187 20.72 -2.40 4.76
C ALA A 187 20.00 -2.30 3.41
N ALA A 188 20.17 -3.30 2.52
CA ALA A 188 19.48 -3.31 1.22
C ALA A 188 17.94 -3.34 1.37
N TRP A 189 17.42 -4.21 2.24
CA TRP A 189 15.99 -4.30 2.47
C TRP A 189 15.44 -3.08 3.22
N ALA A 190 16.18 -2.52 4.18
CA ALA A 190 15.80 -1.29 4.86
C ALA A 190 15.74 -0.11 3.88
N LEU A 191 16.74 0.01 2.97
CA LEU A 191 16.73 1.02 1.91
C LEU A 191 15.54 0.83 0.96
N LEU A 192 15.25 -0.40 0.55
CA LEU A 192 14.09 -0.68 -0.29
C LEU A 192 12.77 -0.36 0.43
N ALA A 193 12.67 -0.60 1.75
CA ALA A 193 11.49 -0.25 2.52
C ALA A 193 11.27 1.26 2.58
N ILE A 194 12.31 2.05 2.92
CA ILE A 194 12.20 3.50 3.12
C ILE A 194 11.86 4.28 1.84
N CYS A 195 12.12 3.68 0.66
CA CYS A 195 11.84 4.29 -0.62
C CYS A 195 10.34 4.40 -0.96
N TRP A 196 9.45 3.74 -0.20
CA TRP A 196 8.04 3.68 -0.58
C TRP A 196 7.18 4.80 0.00
N LYS A 197 7.56 5.35 1.14
CA LYS A 197 6.89 6.53 1.71
C LYS A 197 7.74 7.11 2.83
N GLU A 198 7.64 8.42 3.07
CA GLU A 198 8.42 9.14 4.08
C GLU A 198 8.19 8.61 5.52
N ASP A 199 6.97 8.17 5.85
CA ASP A 199 6.60 7.66 7.18
C ASP A 199 7.13 6.25 7.49
N VAL A 200 7.49 5.46 6.48
CA VAL A 200 8.18 4.16 6.66
C VAL A 200 9.49 4.34 7.45
N ALA A 201 10.11 5.50 7.34
CA ALA A 201 11.30 5.84 8.11
C ALA A 201 11.07 5.73 9.62
N LEU A 202 9.89 6.08 10.13
CA LEU A 202 9.58 6.00 11.56
C LEU A 202 9.61 4.54 12.06
N ALA A 203 9.10 3.60 11.27
CA ALA A 203 9.21 2.18 11.58
C ALA A 203 10.67 1.71 11.59
N LEU A 204 11.50 2.21 10.66
CA LEU A 204 12.94 1.89 10.63
C LEU A 204 13.73 2.55 11.76
N VAL A 205 13.32 3.71 12.27
CA VAL A 205 13.89 4.30 13.49
C VAL A 205 13.72 3.31 14.65
N VAL A 206 12.50 2.84 14.87
CA VAL A 206 12.21 1.91 15.96
C VAL A 206 12.88 0.55 15.72
N LEU A 207 12.87 0.04 14.49
CA LEU A 207 13.60 -1.19 14.16
C LEU A 207 15.10 -1.06 14.46
N GLY A 208 15.72 0.07 14.14
CA GLY A 208 17.11 0.37 14.47
C GLY A 208 17.34 0.35 15.99
N LEU A 209 16.46 0.97 16.77
CA LEU A 209 16.52 0.94 18.23
C LEU A 209 16.35 -0.49 18.79
N VAL A 210 15.47 -1.30 18.22
CA VAL A 210 15.33 -2.73 18.57
C VAL A 210 16.60 -3.51 18.28
N VAL A 211 17.27 -3.26 17.14
CA VAL A 211 18.56 -3.87 16.79
C VAL A 211 19.65 -3.45 17.78
N ALA A 212 19.72 -2.16 18.12
CA ALA A 212 20.67 -1.64 19.10
C ALA A 212 20.45 -2.25 20.49
N TRP A 213 19.19 -2.33 20.94
CA TRP A 213 18.82 -2.94 22.23
C TRP A 213 19.20 -4.42 22.30
N ARG A 214 19.15 -5.13 21.17
CA ARG A 214 19.55 -6.55 21.08
C ARG A 214 21.07 -6.80 21.03
N GLY A 215 21.88 -5.76 21.15
CA GLY A 215 23.33 -5.85 21.26
C GLY A 215 24.12 -5.24 20.10
N GLU A 216 23.51 -5.06 18.95
CA GLU A 216 24.19 -4.50 17.75
C GLU A 216 24.08 -2.96 17.73
N ARG A 217 24.65 -2.34 18.77
CA ARG A 217 24.48 -0.91 19.05
C ARG A 217 24.87 -0.01 17.88
N ARG A 218 26.05 -0.26 17.25
CA ARG A 218 26.55 0.60 16.15
C ARG A 218 25.62 0.58 14.96
N ILE A 219 25.23 -0.61 14.51
CA ILE A 219 24.35 -0.78 13.34
C ILE A 219 22.96 -0.26 13.66
N GLY A 220 22.43 -0.62 14.84
CA GLY A 220 21.10 -0.20 15.25
C GLY A 220 20.96 1.32 15.37
N LEU A 221 21.89 1.99 16.08
CA LEU A 221 21.88 3.45 16.21
C LEU A 221 22.15 4.16 14.88
N ALA A 222 23.04 3.63 14.02
CA ALA A 222 23.22 4.17 12.68
C ALA A 222 21.94 4.07 11.84
N THR A 223 21.24 2.92 11.89
CA THR A 223 19.96 2.76 11.20
C THR A 223 18.91 3.73 11.73
N ALA A 224 18.77 3.85 13.05
CA ALA A 224 17.81 4.76 13.67
C ALA A 224 18.10 6.22 13.31
N GLY A 225 19.39 6.63 13.39
CA GLY A 225 19.81 7.98 13.05
C GLY A 225 19.61 8.33 11.57
N LEU A 226 19.98 7.42 10.66
CA LEU A 226 19.80 7.62 9.22
C LEU A 226 18.31 7.65 8.83
N ALA A 227 17.49 6.78 9.43
CA ALA A 227 16.05 6.79 9.19
C ALA A 227 15.37 8.05 9.76
N ALA A 228 15.78 8.51 10.95
CA ALA A 228 15.30 9.77 11.51
C ALA A 228 15.70 10.97 10.64
N LEU A 229 16.96 11.00 10.16
CA LEU A 229 17.43 12.02 9.23
C LEU A 229 16.61 11.98 7.93
N TRP A 230 16.35 10.81 7.37
CA TRP A 230 15.50 10.66 6.18
C TRP A 230 14.11 11.24 6.41
N PHE A 231 13.46 10.90 7.52
CA PHE A 231 12.15 11.46 7.86
C PHE A 231 12.18 12.99 7.96
N VAL A 232 13.14 13.55 8.68
CA VAL A 232 13.29 15.00 8.80
C VAL A 232 13.51 15.64 7.44
N VAL A 233 14.42 15.11 6.63
CA VAL A 233 14.71 15.65 5.30
C VAL A 233 13.51 15.56 4.38
N THR A 234 12.84 14.42 4.33
CA THR A 234 11.75 14.22 3.37
C THR A 234 10.42 14.83 3.84
N ALA A 235 9.97 14.55 5.05
CA ALA A 235 8.66 14.97 5.54
C ALA A 235 8.62 16.40 6.06
N ILE A 236 9.73 16.88 6.66
CA ILE A 236 9.75 18.20 7.31
C ILE A 236 10.39 19.27 6.42
N VAL A 237 11.36 18.91 5.56
CA VAL A 237 12.06 19.90 4.73
C VAL A 237 11.59 19.82 3.27
N LEU A 238 11.71 18.67 2.60
CA LEU A 238 11.47 18.57 1.16
C LEU A 238 9.99 18.68 0.79
N LEU A 239 9.08 17.97 1.48
CA LEU A 239 7.64 18.04 1.17
C LEU A 239 7.09 19.47 1.28
N PRO A 240 7.33 20.24 2.38
CA PRO A 240 6.91 21.63 2.42
C PRO A 240 7.61 22.48 1.35
N ALA A 241 8.93 22.32 1.14
CA ALA A 241 9.67 23.11 0.15
C ALA A 241 9.13 22.91 -1.27
N ILE A 242 8.81 21.69 -1.66
CA ILE A 242 8.24 21.35 -2.97
C ILE A 242 6.84 21.99 -3.12
N ASN A 243 6.08 22.09 -2.04
CA ASN A 243 4.70 22.60 -2.04
C ASN A 243 4.58 24.09 -1.67
N GLY A 244 5.68 24.85 -1.67
CA GLY A 244 5.64 26.27 -1.37
C GLY A 244 5.38 26.63 0.10
N GLY A 245 5.72 25.72 1.02
CA GLY A 245 5.63 25.93 2.47
C GLY A 245 4.43 25.25 3.14
N ALA A 246 3.51 24.70 2.37
CA ALA A 246 2.31 24.03 2.90
C ALA A 246 2.46 22.50 2.92
N LEU A 247 1.77 21.85 3.84
CA LEU A 247 1.67 20.39 3.90
C LEU A 247 0.29 19.92 3.43
N GLN A 248 0.28 18.92 2.56
CA GLN A 248 -0.97 18.30 2.10
C GLN A 248 -1.76 17.66 3.26
N SER A 249 -1.05 17.15 4.26
CA SER A 249 -1.63 16.44 5.41
C SER A 249 -2.13 17.33 6.53
N GLU A 250 -2.00 18.65 6.45
CA GLU A 250 -2.43 19.58 7.51
C GLU A 250 -3.89 19.39 7.91
N GLY A 251 -4.78 19.19 6.94
CA GLY A 251 -6.21 18.97 7.19
C GLY A 251 -6.54 17.66 7.93
N ILE A 252 -5.65 16.66 7.83
CA ILE A 252 -5.85 15.35 8.46
C ILE A 252 -5.54 15.40 9.97
N TYR A 253 -4.71 16.33 10.41
CA TYR A 253 -4.24 16.46 11.80
C TYR A 253 -4.55 17.84 12.39
N SER A 254 -5.48 18.60 11.82
CA SER A 254 -5.78 19.97 12.25
C SER A 254 -6.12 20.09 13.74
N GLY A 255 -6.85 19.10 14.27
CA GLY A 255 -7.24 19.05 15.69
C GLY A 255 -6.13 18.69 16.67
N VAL A 256 -4.90 18.40 16.18
CA VAL A 256 -3.71 18.12 16.99
C VAL A 256 -2.47 18.89 16.48
N GLY A 257 -2.68 20.04 15.81
CA GLY A 257 -1.63 20.95 15.41
C GLY A 257 -1.19 20.88 13.94
N GLY A 258 -1.82 20.04 13.09
CA GLY A 258 -1.71 20.06 11.62
C GLY A 258 -0.39 19.53 11.03
N SER A 259 0.70 19.52 11.78
CA SER A 259 2.03 19.11 11.35
C SER A 259 2.72 18.23 12.37
N ALA A 260 3.82 17.57 12.01
CA ALA A 260 4.62 16.77 12.94
C ALA A 260 5.09 17.58 14.15
N GLY A 261 5.54 18.83 13.93
CA GLY A 261 5.89 19.75 15.01
C GLY A 261 4.69 20.19 15.85
N GLY A 262 3.54 20.41 15.19
CA GLY A 262 2.28 20.74 15.85
C GLY A 262 1.76 19.61 16.73
N ILE A 263 1.77 18.35 16.25
CA ILE A 263 1.41 17.16 17.02
C ILE A 263 2.30 17.04 18.27
N LEU A 264 3.62 17.21 18.08
CA LEU A 264 4.57 17.16 19.20
C LEU A 264 4.30 18.29 20.20
N SER A 265 4.08 19.52 19.73
CA SER A 265 3.72 20.66 20.60
C SER A 265 2.44 20.38 21.38
N THR A 266 1.39 19.87 20.71
CA THR A 266 0.11 19.51 21.36
C THR A 266 0.31 18.41 22.40
N ALA A 267 1.17 17.42 22.14
CA ALA A 267 1.46 16.36 23.10
C ALA A 267 2.06 16.88 24.42
N PHE A 268 2.79 18.02 24.38
CA PHE A 268 3.34 18.67 25.56
C PHE A 268 2.40 19.72 26.18
N SER A 269 1.70 20.51 25.36
CA SER A 269 0.87 21.62 25.84
C SER A 269 -0.54 21.18 26.24
N ASP A 270 -1.10 20.18 25.53
CA ASP A 270 -2.42 19.58 25.78
C ASP A 270 -2.38 18.05 25.58
N PRO A 271 -1.76 17.30 26.51
CA PRO A 271 -1.70 15.85 26.44
C PRO A 271 -3.11 15.20 26.46
N GLY A 272 -4.13 15.92 26.97
CA GLY A 272 -5.52 15.48 26.99
C GLY A 272 -6.07 15.29 25.57
N ALA A 273 -5.75 16.20 24.65
CA ALA A 273 -6.16 16.10 23.24
C ALA A 273 -5.60 14.86 22.56
N ILE A 274 -4.39 14.44 22.88
CA ILE A 274 -3.77 13.22 22.33
C ILE A 274 -4.34 11.97 23.01
N THR A 275 -4.36 11.94 24.34
CA THR A 275 -4.79 10.75 25.11
C THR A 275 -6.25 10.41 24.89
N SER A 276 -7.14 11.41 24.77
CA SER A 276 -8.56 11.18 24.46
C SER A 276 -8.77 10.45 23.12
N ARG A 277 -7.93 10.71 22.12
CA ARG A 277 -7.98 10.02 20.81
C ARG A 277 -7.39 8.63 20.87
N VAL A 278 -6.25 8.48 21.55
CA VAL A 278 -5.57 7.16 21.70
C VAL A 278 -6.45 6.17 22.46
N PHE A 279 -7.17 6.62 23.48
CA PHE A 279 -8.05 5.78 24.30
C PHE A 279 -9.53 5.86 23.91
N ALA A 280 -9.85 6.42 22.73
CA ALA A 280 -11.22 6.38 22.20
C ALA A 280 -11.63 4.95 21.85
N ASP A 281 -12.91 4.63 21.95
CA ASP A 281 -13.47 3.31 21.60
C ASP A 281 -13.10 2.88 20.18
N ALA A 282 -13.12 3.81 19.22
CA ALA A 282 -12.72 3.55 17.83
C ALA A 282 -11.25 3.13 17.70
N SER A 283 -10.36 3.69 18.52
CA SER A 283 -8.94 3.30 18.55
C SER A 283 -8.76 1.92 19.18
N GLY A 284 -9.57 1.61 20.20
CA GLY A 284 -9.64 0.29 20.82
C GLY A 284 -10.16 -0.78 19.85
N ASP A 285 -11.22 -0.51 19.09
CA ASP A 285 -11.75 -1.40 18.06
C ASP A 285 -10.71 -1.62 16.94
N PHE A 286 -10.05 -0.57 16.48
CA PHE A 286 -8.98 -0.67 15.49
C PHE A 286 -7.83 -1.56 15.99
N ALA A 287 -7.32 -1.33 17.21
CA ALA A 287 -6.28 -2.16 17.82
C ALA A 287 -6.73 -3.63 17.97
N TRP A 288 -7.99 -3.85 18.35
CA TRP A 288 -8.55 -5.20 18.47
C TRP A 288 -8.60 -5.94 17.14
N ARG A 289 -9.07 -5.28 16.07
CA ARG A 289 -9.13 -5.83 14.72
C ARG A 289 -7.76 -6.07 14.10
N LEU A 290 -6.72 -5.34 14.55
CA LEU A 290 -5.33 -5.61 14.17
C LEU A 290 -4.72 -6.80 14.93
N LEU A 291 -5.04 -6.97 16.22
CA LEU A 291 -4.40 -7.94 17.10
C LEU A 291 -5.06 -9.33 17.08
N LEU A 292 -6.40 -9.36 17.09
CA LEU A 292 -7.14 -10.62 17.23
C LEU A 292 -6.86 -11.62 16.10
N PRO A 293 -6.80 -11.23 14.81
CA PRO A 293 -6.50 -12.18 13.74
C PRO A 293 -5.13 -12.83 13.85
N PHE A 294 -4.21 -12.24 14.61
CA PHE A 294 -2.93 -12.84 14.97
C PHE A 294 -2.96 -13.58 16.33
N GLY A 295 -4.16 -13.90 16.86
CA GLY A 295 -4.34 -14.69 18.08
C GLY A 295 -3.76 -14.04 19.32
N LEU A 296 -3.67 -12.70 19.35
CA LEU A 296 -3.01 -11.89 20.40
C LEU A 296 -1.54 -12.29 20.67
N ALA A 297 -0.97 -13.19 19.84
CA ALA A 297 0.43 -13.61 19.96
C ALA A 297 1.44 -12.44 19.88
N PRO A 298 1.18 -11.34 19.14
CA PRO A 298 2.06 -10.17 19.15
C PRO A 298 2.33 -9.59 20.54
N LEU A 299 1.36 -9.64 21.44
CA LEU A 299 1.49 -9.10 22.81
C LEU A 299 2.56 -9.82 23.65
N LEU A 300 2.97 -11.02 23.24
CA LEU A 300 4.05 -11.77 23.88
C LEU A 300 5.46 -11.21 23.60
N THR A 301 5.57 -10.35 22.59
CA THR A 301 6.83 -9.71 22.18
C THR A 301 6.65 -8.21 21.92
N PRO A 302 6.29 -7.42 22.96
CA PRO A 302 5.92 -6.02 22.80
C PRO A 302 7.02 -5.17 22.16
N VAL A 303 8.29 -5.50 22.39
CA VAL A 303 9.41 -4.78 21.77
C VAL A 303 9.37 -4.82 20.22
N VAL A 304 8.85 -5.90 19.65
CA VAL A 304 8.68 -6.00 18.16
C VAL A 304 7.47 -5.20 17.72
N VAL A 305 6.39 -5.20 18.51
CA VAL A 305 5.19 -4.39 18.26
C VAL A 305 5.52 -2.91 18.16
N LEU A 306 6.50 -2.42 18.94
CA LEU A 306 6.92 -1.01 18.92
C LEU A 306 7.29 -0.51 17.51
N VAL A 307 7.73 -1.39 16.60
CA VAL A 307 8.08 -1.01 15.23
C VAL A 307 6.87 -0.41 14.48
N GLY A 308 5.66 -0.87 14.76
CA GLY A 308 4.42 -0.35 14.15
C GLY A 308 3.75 0.79 14.93
N ILE A 309 4.19 1.07 16.16
CA ILE A 309 3.55 2.06 17.03
C ILE A 309 3.57 3.47 16.46
N PRO A 310 4.66 3.99 15.84
CA PRO A 310 4.62 5.34 15.29
C PRO A 310 3.47 5.54 14.30
N GLN A 311 3.28 4.61 13.35
CA GLN A 311 2.17 4.71 12.41
C GLN A 311 0.82 4.54 13.10
N PHE A 312 0.67 3.56 13.98
CA PHE A 312 -0.57 3.39 14.75
C PHE A 312 -0.97 4.67 15.50
N LEU A 313 -0.01 5.37 16.10
CA LEU A 313 -0.28 6.64 16.79
C LEU A 313 -0.72 7.72 15.80
N LEU A 314 -0.07 7.85 14.64
CA LEU A 314 -0.50 8.78 13.60
C LEU A 314 -1.94 8.47 13.14
N ASP A 315 -2.29 7.21 12.97
CA ASP A 315 -3.62 6.78 12.55
C ASP A 315 -4.71 7.16 13.57
N VAL A 316 -4.44 6.94 14.85
CA VAL A 316 -5.45 7.17 15.91
C VAL A 316 -5.57 8.64 16.33
N VAL A 317 -4.52 9.46 16.16
CA VAL A 317 -4.62 10.90 16.46
C VAL A 317 -5.19 11.73 15.30
N SER A 318 -5.35 11.14 14.13
CA SER A 318 -5.94 11.77 12.95
C SER A 318 -7.40 12.21 13.19
N ASP A 319 -7.80 13.32 12.54
CA ASP A 319 -9.18 13.81 12.56
C ASP A 319 -10.11 12.98 11.68
N VAL A 320 -9.56 12.21 10.74
CA VAL A 320 -10.34 11.46 9.76
C VAL A 320 -10.51 10.00 10.16
N PRO A 321 -11.75 9.47 10.13
CA PRO A 321 -12.03 8.13 10.67
C PRO A 321 -11.44 6.98 9.84
N TRP A 322 -11.22 7.17 8.55
CA TRP A 322 -10.69 6.09 7.68
C TRP A 322 -9.23 5.74 7.95
N THR A 323 -8.45 6.55 8.67
CA THR A 323 -7.10 6.19 9.10
C THR A 323 -7.10 5.10 10.19
N ARG A 324 -8.20 4.97 10.94
CA ARG A 324 -8.40 4.03 12.06
C ARG A 324 -9.25 2.82 11.67
N THR A 325 -9.01 2.28 10.47
CA THR A 325 -9.72 1.08 10.01
C THR A 325 -8.74 0.06 9.43
N ILE A 326 -9.14 -1.21 9.45
CA ILE A 326 -8.38 -2.27 8.80
C ILE A 326 -8.65 -2.35 7.29
N THR A 327 -9.55 -1.50 6.78
CA THR A 327 -9.99 -1.52 5.38
C THR A 327 -9.15 -0.63 4.47
N THR A 328 -8.22 0.13 5.04
CA THR A 328 -7.37 1.08 4.32
C THR A 328 -5.88 0.79 4.53
N HIS A 329 -5.06 1.27 3.63
CA HIS A 329 -3.60 1.10 3.61
C HIS A 329 -2.86 1.67 4.84
N TYR A 330 -3.47 2.54 5.64
CA TYR A 330 -2.85 3.11 6.85
C TYR A 330 -2.40 2.05 7.84
N ALA A 331 -3.11 0.92 7.93
CA ALA A 331 -2.74 -0.21 8.78
C ALA A 331 -1.47 -0.97 8.33
N ALA A 332 -0.83 -0.64 7.21
CA ALA A 332 0.25 -1.43 6.60
C ALA A 332 1.47 -1.64 7.51
N LEU A 333 2.00 -0.57 8.10
CA LEU A 333 3.17 -0.67 8.98
C LEU A 333 2.85 -1.33 10.34
N PRO A 334 1.72 -1.02 11.00
CA PRO A 334 1.26 -1.81 12.13
C PRO A 334 1.15 -3.31 11.83
N ILE A 335 0.56 -3.71 10.70
CA ILE A 335 0.43 -5.12 10.29
C ILE A 335 1.80 -5.78 10.09
N ALA A 336 2.77 -5.10 9.47
CA ALA A 336 4.12 -5.63 9.31
C ALA A 336 4.76 -5.94 10.67
N ALA A 337 4.68 -5.01 11.63
CA ALA A 337 5.22 -5.18 12.97
C ALA A 337 4.51 -6.30 13.73
N LEU A 338 3.18 -6.35 13.67
CA LEU A 338 2.38 -7.38 14.32
C LEU A 338 2.61 -8.77 13.74
N ALA A 339 2.82 -8.90 12.42
CA ALA A 339 3.18 -10.17 11.79
C ALA A 339 4.54 -10.70 12.28
N LEU A 340 5.54 -9.83 12.41
CA LEU A 340 6.82 -10.19 13.03
C LEU A 340 6.65 -10.61 14.49
N ALA A 341 5.91 -9.83 15.24
CA ALA A 341 5.66 -10.08 16.66
C ALA A 341 4.86 -11.37 16.88
N MET A 342 3.91 -11.70 16.00
CA MET A 342 3.18 -12.97 15.99
C MET A 342 4.13 -14.17 15.88
N VAL A 343 5.08 -14.13 14.94
CA VAL A 343 6.05 -15.24 14.77
C VAL A 343 6.99 -15.33 15.98
N GLU A 344 7.54 -14.22 16.43
CA GLU A 344 8.44 -14.18 17.61
C GLU A 344 7.74 -14.63 18.88
N GLY A 345 6.48 -14.17 19.11
CA GLY A 345 5.68 -14.55 20.28
C GLY A 345 5.32 -16.03 20.28
N THR A 346 4.88 -16.56 19.13
CA THR A 346 4.60 -17.99 18.97
C THR A 346 5.85 -18.83 19.22
N ALA A 347 6.98 -18.42 18.66
CA ALA A 347 8.26 -19.10 18.89
C ALA A 347 8.73 -19.01 20.35
N LEU A 348 8.47 -17.89 21.03
CA LEU A 348 8.78 -17.75 22.45
C LEU A 348 8.04 -18.78 23.30
N VAL A 349 6.73 -18.94 23.09
CA VAL A 349 5.93 -19.97 23.77
C VAL A 349 6.43 -21.36 23.46
N ALA A 350 6.69 -21.65 22.17
CA ALA A 350 7.19 -22.96 21.76
C ALA A 350 8.53 -23.33 22.44
N ARG A 351 9.44 -22.37 22.61
CA ARG A 351 10.70 -22.56 23.34
C ARG A 351 10.49 -22.81 24.84
N ARG A 352 9.61 -22.05 25.49
CA ARG A 352 9.30 -22.21 26.92
C ARG A 352 8.66 -23.58 27.25
N LEU A 353 7.87 -24.12 26.34
CA LEU A 353 7.25 -25.44 26.50
C LEU A 353 8.25 -26.60 26.39
N GLY A 354 9.44 -26.40 25.84
CA GLY A 354 10.48 -27.42 25.68
C GLY A 354 10.17 -28.49 24.64
N ALA A 355 11.16 -29.35 24.30
CA ALA A 355 11.06 -30.31 23.20
C ALA A 355 10.06 -31.46 23.45
N GLY A 356 9.86 -31.86 24.70
CA GLY A 356 8.97 -32.97 25.07
C GLY A 356 7.48 -32.71 24.88
N ARG A 357 7.05 -31.46 24.64
CA ARG A 357 5.64 -31.09 24.53
C ARG A 357 5.25 -30.70 23.08
N ARG A 358 5.57 -31.59 22.11
CA ARG A 358 5.35 -31.32 20.67
C ARG A 358 3.92 -30.91 20.34
N ALA A 359 2.91 -31.60 20.89
CA ALA A 359 1.51 -31.28 20.64
C ALA A 359 1.15 -29.86 21.12
N LEU A 360 1.59 -29.47 22.34
CA LEU A 360 1.32 -28.15 22.88
C LEU A 360 2.00 -27.02 22.09
N ARG A 361 3.16 -27.28 21.46
CA ARG A 361 3.83 -26.32 20.59
C ARG A 361 3.04 -26.00 19.32
N ALA A 362 2.17 -26.90 18.87
CA ALA A 362 1.30 -26.68 17.72
C ALA A 362 0.01 -25.92 18.07
N VAL A 363 -0.38 -25.87 19.35
CA VAL A 363 -1.65 -25.26 19.77
C VAL A 363 -1.69 -23.78 19.42
N LEU A 364 -0.67 -22.99 19.78
CA LEU A 364 -0.69 -21.54 19.51
C LEU A 364 -0.70 -21.21 18.01
N PRO A 365 0.12 -21.84 17.13
CA PRO A 365 -0.04 -21.66 15.68
C PRO A 365 -1.43 -22.01 15.15
N CYS A 366 -2.07 -23.07 15.68
CA CYS A 366 -3.45 -23.42 15.32
C CYS A 366 -4.45 -22.35 15.79
N VAL A 367 -4.28 -21.84 17.00
CA VAL A 367 -5.11 -20.74 17.53
C VAL A 367 -4.93 -19.49 16.67
N VAL A 368 -3.71 -19.12 16.31
CA VAL A 368 -3.44 -17.98 15.42
C VAL A 368 -4.13 -18.17 14.07
N LEU A 369 -4.00 -19.36 13.46
CA LEU A 369 -4.67 -19.64 12.19
C LEU A 369 -6.20 -19.59 12.32
N GLY A 370 -6.75 -20.12 13.42
CA GLY A 370 -8.18 -20.06 13.72
C GLY A 370 -8.68 -18.62 13.92
N CYS A 371 -7.91 -17.79 14.62
CA CYS A 371 -8.22 -16.36 14.80
C CYS A 371 -8.14 -15.58 13.47
N ALA A 372 -7.16 -15.90 12.62
CA ALA A 372 -7.06 -15.29 11.29
C ALA A 372 -8.26 -15.66 10.41
N LEU A 373 -8.68 -16.94 10.44
CA LEU A 373 -9.88 -17.40 9.76
C LEU A 373 -11.14 -16.72 10.32
N TYR A 374 -11.27 -16.63 11.65
CA TYR A 374 -12.34 -15.86 12.28
C TYR A 374 -12.35 -14.41 11.79
N GLY A 375 -11.19 -13.72 11.78
CA GLY A 375 -11.07 -12.35 11.29
C GLY A 375 -11.52 -12.23 9.82
N THR A 376 -11.15 -13.19 8.97
CA THR A 376 -11.63 -13.28 7.57
C THR A 376 -13.15 -13.33 7.51
N LEU A 377 -13.78 -14.21 8.34
CA LEU A 377 -15.22 -14.41 8.35
C LEU A 377 -15.98 -13.27 9.02
N ALA A 378 -15.39 -12.61 10.01
CA ALA A 378 -16.02 -11.50 10.70
C ALA A 378 -15.88 -10.17 9.93
N TRP A 379 -14.68 -9.87 9.43
CA TRP A 379 -14.31 -8.53 8.96
C TRP A 379 -13.66 -8.48 7.57
N GLY A 380 -13.51 -9.61 6.89
CA GLY A 380 -12.84 -9.65 5.58
C GLY A 380 -13.70 -9.07 4.44
N PRO A 381 -13.10 -8.78 3.27
CA PRO A 381 -13.80 -8.21 2.12
C PRO A 381 -14.66 -9.22 1.35
N SER A 382 -14.64 -10.48 1.71
CA SER A 382 -15.31 -11.54 0.95
C SER A 382 -16.81 -11.69 1.29
N PRO A 383 -17.64 -12.26 0.38
CA PRO A 383 -19.06 -12.50 0.63
C PRO A 383 -19.37 -13.41 1.83
N VAL A 384 -18.39 -14.18 2.31
CA VAL A 384 -18.55 -15.02 3.51
C VAL A 384 -18.34 -14.23 4.81
N SER A 385 -17.95 -12.98 4.74
CA SER A 385 -17.77 -12.12 5.90
C SER A 385 -19.09 -11.60 6.44
N ALA A 386 -19.23 -11.53 7.76
CA ALA A 386 -20.41 -10.99 8.41
C ALA A 386 -20.60 -9.47 8.18
N GLU A 387 -19.48 -8.73 7.99
CA GLU A 387 -19.51 -7.29 7.66
C GLU A 387 -19.50 -7.01 6.15
N TYR A 388 -19.68 -8.06 5.32
CA TYR A 388 -19.70 -7.87 3.87
C TYR A 388 -20.81 -6.91 3.44
N ARG A 389 -20.43 -5.94 2.62
CA ARG A 389 -21.37 -5.02 1.98
C ARG A 389 -21.46 -5.34 0.49
N SER A 390 -22.67 -5.48 -0.03
CA SER A 390 -22.89 -5.71 -1.45
C SER A 390 -22.22 -4.61 -2.29
N GLY A 391 -21.56 -5.00 -3.38
CA GLY A 391 -20.77 -4.09 -4.22
C GLY A 391 -19.27 -4.16 -4.01
N TRP A 392 -18.79 -4.77 -2.91
CA TRP A 392 -17.36 -4.91 -2.66
C TRP A 392 -16.75 -6.13 -3.35
N TRP A 393 -17.56 -7.20 -3.52
CA TRP A 393 -17.05 -8.45 -4.02
C TRP A 393 -18.16 -9.38 -4.55
N PRO A 394 -18.05 -9.94 -5.76
CA PRO A 394 -17.34 -9.36 -6.90
C PRO A 394 -17.89 -7.97 -7.20
N PRO A 395 -17.17 -7.11 -7.93
CA PRO A 395 -17.73 -5.81 -8.33
C PRO A 395 -19.08 -6.04 -9.00
N VAL A 396 -20.07 -5.27 -8.60
CA VAL A 396 -21.39 -5.31 -9.24
C VAL A 396 -21.20 -5.04 -10.73
N VAL A 397 -21.79 -5.87 -11.58
CA VAL A 397 -21.73 -5.66 -13.02
C VAL A 397 -22.52 -4.38 -13.34
N ASP A 398 -21.81 -3.30 -13.65
CA ASP A 398 -22.42 -2.10 -14.20
C ASP A 398 -22.75 -2.35 -15.66
N THR A 399 -24.05 -2.33 -15.99
CA THR A 399 -24.52 -2.50 -17.38
C THR A 399 -23.99 -1.43 -18.33
N ARG A 400 -23.45 -0.33 -17.78
CA ARG A 400 -22.89 0.81 -18.51
C ARG A 400 -21.38 0.69 -18.82
N ILE A 401 -20.70 -0.40 -18.38
CA ILE A 401 -19.27 -0.61 -18.62
C ILE A 401 -18.90 -0.44 -20.09
N GLY A 402 -19.74 -0.96 -21.02
CA GLY A 402 -19.54 -0.77 -22.46
C GLY A 402 -19.57 0.70 -22.90
N ALA A 403 -20.44 1.53 -22.31
CA ALA A 403 -20.47 2.97 -22.59
C ALA A 403 -19.25 3.69 -21.99
N LYS A 404 -18.83 3.31 -20.78
CA LYS A 404 -17.63 3.86 -20.13
C LYS A 404 -16.35 3.53 -20.92
N ARG A 405 -16.18 2.30 -21.38
CA ARG A 405 -15.06 1.92 -22.26
C ARG A 405 -15.05 2.71 -23.55
N ALA A 406 -16.20 2.80 -24.24
CA ALA A 406 -16.32 3.61 -25.47
C ALA A 406 -15.98 5.09 -25.21
N ALA A 407 -16.29 5.60 -24.02
CA ALA A 407 -15.94 6.97 -23.66
C ALA A 407 -14.42 7.16 -23.45
N VAL A 408 -13.74 6.20 -22.84
CA VAL A 408 -12.27 6.20 -22.70
C VAL A 408 -11.61 6.10 -24.08
N ASP A 409 -12.06 5.16 -24.92
CA ASP A 409 -11.50 4.89 -26.26
C ASP A 409 -11.70 6.06 -27.23
N ALA A 410 -12.69 6.93 -26.99
CA ALA A 410 -12.94 8.11 -27.81
C ALA A 410 -11.93 9.24 -27.61
N VAL A 411 -11.13 9.20 -26.54
CA VAL A 411 -10.22 10.29 -26.16
C VAL A 411 -8.79 9.97 -26.61
N PRO A 412 -8.14 10.81 -27.44
CA PRO A 412 -6.74 10.61 -27.81
C PRO A 412 -5.80 10.55 -26.58
N ASP A 413 -4.73 9.75 -26.69
CA ASP A 413 -3.81 9.50 -25.57
C ASP A 413 -3.06 10.74 -25.07
N ASP A 414 -2.79 11.70 -25.98
CA ASP A 414 -2.06 12.93 -25.71
C ASP A 414 -2.95 14.12 -25.31
N ALA A 415 -4.28 13.95 -25.37
CA ALA A 415 -5.23 15.03 -25.09
C ALA A 415 -5.27 15.40 -23.60
N SER A 416 -5.47 16.70 -23.34
CA SER A 416 -5.79 17.20 -22.00
C SER A 416 -7.27 16.92 -21.65
N VAL A 417 -7.50 16.26 -20.51
CA VAL A 417 -8.82 15.72 -20.13
C VAL A 417 -9.23 16.16 -18.74
N SER A 418 -10.51 16.49 -18.56
CA SER A 418 -11.15 16.48 -17.25
C SER A 418 -12.21 15.38 -17.21
N ALA A 419 -12.08 14.44 -16.28
CA ALA A 419 -12.94 13.28 -16.16
C ALA A 419 -13.47 13.11 -14.74
N VAL A 420 -14.65 12.48 -14.58
CA VAL A 420 -15.13 12.14 -13.23
C VAL A 420 -14.19 11.12 -12.56
N TYR A 421 -14.14 11.15 -11.24
CA TYR A 421 -13.17 10.43 -10.42
C TYR A 421 -13.03 8.93 -10.76
N THR A 422 -14.11 8.23 -11.15
CA THR A 422 -14.06 6.81 -11.53
C THR A 422 -13.50 6.56 -12.93
N MET A 423 -13.46 7.58 -13.80
CA MET A 423 -12.92 7.49 -15.16
C MET A 423 -11.43 7.88 -15.20
N VAL A 424 -10.95 8.67 -14.23
CA VAL A 424 -9.56 9.16 -14.17
C VAL A 424 -8.53 8.03 -14.21
N PRO A 425 -8.65 6.91 -13.47
CA PRO A 425 -7.65 5.83 -13.53
C PRO A 425 -7.47 5.21 -14.92
N HIS A 426 -8.51 5.21 -15.75
CA HIS A 426 -8.46 4.70 -17.12
C HIS A 426 -7.83 5.69 -18.11
N LEU A 427 -7.66 6.95 -17.67
CA LEU A 427 -7.14 8.06 -18.46
C LEU A 427 -5.86 8.66 -17.86
N SER A 428 -5.29 8.05 -16.81
CA SER A 428 -4.19 8.59 -15.99
C SER A 428 -2.85 8.70 -16.74
N ARG A 429 -2.61 7.91 -17.78
CA ARG A 429 -1.34 7.84 -18.51
C ARG A 429 -1.21 8.94 -19.56
N ARG A 430 -1.34 10.19 -19.10
CA ARG A 430 -1.24 11.41 -19.91
C ARG A 430 -0.66 12.59 -19.14
N ALA A 431 -0.22 13.59 -19.87
CA ALA A 431 0.41 14.75 -19.25
C ALA A 431 -0.57 15.59 -18.44
N GLU A 432 -1.82 15.71 -18.90
CA GLU A 432 -2.85 16.52 -18.28
C GLU A 432 -4.15 15.73 -18.14
N ILE A 433 -4.44 15.30 -16.92
CA ILE A 433 -5.70 14.71 -16.49
C ILE A 433 -6.16 15.37 -15.20
N TYR A 434 -7.38 15.79 -15.15
CA TYR A 434 -8.00 16.45 -14.02
C TYR A 434 -9.20 15.64 -13.54
N SER A 435 -9.41 15.56 -12.24
CA SER A 435 -10.64 15.04 -11.68
C SER A 435 -11.71 16.15 -11.69
N PHE A 436 -12.75 15.99 -12.50
CA PHE A 436 -13.85 16.97 -12.56
C PHE A 436 -14.46 17.18 -11.18
N PRO A 437 -14.64 18.42 -10.70
CA PRO A 437 -14.76 19.68 -11.42
C PRO A 437 -13.44 20.45 -11.66
N ASN A 438 -12.28 19.87 -11.32
CA ASN A 438 -11.02 20.51 -11.67
C ASN A 438 -10.81 20.59 -13.20
N PRO A 439 -10.17 21.64 -13.70
CA PRO A 439 -9.56 22.77 -13.00
C PRO A 439 -10.47 23.98 -12.82
N TRP A 440 -11.76 23.94 -13.17
CA TRP A 440 -12.71 25.07 -13.03
C TRP A 440 -12.97 25.42 -11.56
N VAL A 441 -13.22 24.41 -10.72
CA VAL A 441 -13.43 24.54 -9.29
C VAL A 441 -12.43 23.65 -8.57
N PRO A 442 -11.39 24.23 -7.94
CA PRO A 442 -10.38 23.45 -7.23
C PRO A 442 -11.00 22.63 -6.10
N THR A 443 -11.01 21.31 -6.26
CA THR A 443 -11.51 20.35 -5.27
C THR A 443 -10.42 19.32 -5.01
N ASN A 444 -9.93 19.25 -3.77
CA ASN A 444 -8.80 18.41 -3.39
C ASN A 444 -7.58 18.59 -4.33
N TYR A 445 -7.30 19.82 -4.75
CA TYR A 445 -6.34 20.16 -5.79
C TYR A 445 -5.32 21.17 -5.29
N GLY A 446 -4.04 20.81 -5.32
CA GLY A 446 -2.95 21.60 -4.80
C GLY A 446 -2.97 21.69 -3.26
N VAL A 447 -2.23 22.67 -2.76
CA VAL A 447 -2.21 23.13 -1.38
C VAL A 447 -2.57 24.62 -1.35
N PRO A 448 -2.91 25.21 -0.19
CA PRO A 448 -3.17 26.64 -0.10
C PRO A 448 -2.04 27.47 -0.77
N GLY A 449 -2.41 28.35 -1.69
CA GLY A 449 -1.44 29.15 -2.46
C GLY A 449 -0.92 28.51 -3.76
N SER A 450 -1.28 27.26 -4.07
CA SER A 450 -0.91 26.64 -5.36
C SER A 450 -1.46 27.42 -6.54
N PRO A 451 -0.68 27.61 -7.63
CA PRO A 451 -1.17 28.27 -8.84
C PRO A 451 -2.30 27.46 -9.48
N ARG A 452 -3.38 28.15 -9.83
CA ARG A 452 -4.51 27.55 -10.54
C ARG A 452 -4.09 27.17 -11.96
N ARG A 453 -4.57 26.04 -12.42
CA ARG A 453 -4.44 25.67 -13.84
C ARG A 453 -5.54 26.34 -14.64
N ASP A 454 -5.16 26.75 -15.86
CA ASP A 454 -6.09 27.37 -16.78
C ASP A 454 -7.08 26.34 -17.35
N PRO A 455 -8.39 26.47 -17.07
CA PRO A 455 -9.42 25.57 -17.61
C PRO A 455 -9.49 25.55 -19.14
N ALA A 456 -9.08 26.62 -19.81
CA ALA A 456 -9.07 26.71 -21.28
C ALA A 456 -8.13 25.66 -21.93
N ARG A 457 -7.19 25.11 -21.18
CA ARG A 457 -6.30 24.03 -21.64
C ARG A 457 -7.00 22.66 -21.77
N VAL A 458 -8.12 22.45 -21.06
CA VAL A 458 -8.86 21.17 -21.13
C VAL A 458 -9.51 21.03 -22.52
N GLU A 459 -9.13 19.98 -23.22
CA GLU A 459 -9.61 19.69 -24.58
C GLU A 459 -10.80 18.73 -24.61
N TRP A 460 -10.87 17.83 -23.62
CA TRP A 460 -11.88 16.78 -23.55
C TRP A 460 -12.51 16.68 -22.15
N LEU A 461 -13.78 16.35 -22.16
CA LEU A 461 -14.57 16.00 -20.95
C LEU A 461 -15.00 14.54 -21.07
N VAL A 462 -14.87 13.78 -19.97
CA VAL A 462 -15.37 12.39 -19.84
C VAL A 462 -16.16 12.28 -18.54
N ILE A 463 -17.48 12.28 -18.66
CA ILE A 463 -18.40 12.48 -17.53
C ILE A 463 -19.38 11.32 -17.44
N ASP A 464 -19.38 10.61 -16.32
CA ASP A 464 -20.52 9.78 -15.89
C ASP A 464 -21.45 10.67 -15.08
N ARG A 465 -22.62 11.01 -15.61
CA ARG A 465 -23.56 11.94 -14.97
C ARG A 465 -24.13 11.37 -13.68
N GLN A 466 -24.14 10.06 -13.48
CA GLN A 466 -24.71 9.44 -12.29
C GLN A 466 -23.86 9.66 -11.03
N VAL A 467 -22.59 10.06 -11.16
CA VAL A 467 -21.71 10.35 -10.03
C VAL A 467 -21.56 11.84 -9.74
N LEU A 468 -22.27 12.70 -10.48
CA LEU A 468 -22.28 14.14 -10.26
C LEU A 468 -23.29 14.53 -9.18
N ASP A 469 -22.90 15.43 -8.31
CA ASP A 469 -23.81 16.17 -7.45
C ASP A 469 -24.46 17.36 -8.20
N ALA A 470 -25.39 18.05 -7.55
CA ALA A 470 -26.08 19.18 -8.17
C ALA A 470 -25.16 20.35 -8.54
N PRO A 471 -24.17 20.78 -7.71
CA PRO A 471 -23.17 21.79 -8.08
C PRO A 471 -22.36 21.40 -9.30
N ALA A 472 -21.85 20.17 -9.34
CA ALA A 472 -21.05 19.66 -10.48
C ALA A 472 -21.88 19.56 -11.77
N THR A 473 -23.15 19.20 -11.67
CA THR A 473 -24.09 19.16 -12.82
C THR A 473 -24.35 20.56 -13.39
N ALA A 474 -24.54 21.57 -12.52
CA ALA A 474 -24.70 22.96 -12.93
C ALA A 474 -23.43 23.50 -13.61
N LEU A 475 -22.27 23.19 -13.05
CA LEU A 475 -20.97 23.53 -13.63
C LEU A 475 -20.80 22.88 -15.00
N LEU A 476 -21.10 21.58 -15.15
CA LEU A 476 -21.01 20.86 -16.43
C LEU A 476 -21.81 21.58 -17.52
N THR A 477 -23.03 22.01 -17.20
CA THR A 477 -23.88 22.76 -18.14
C THR A 477 -23.23 24.07 -18.58
N SER A 478 -22.60 24.79 -17.66
CA SER A 478 -21.88 26.04 -17.94
C SER A 478 -20.64 25.81 -18.78
N VAL A 479 -19.87 24.75 -18.47
CA VAL A 479 -18.65 24.36 -19.19
C VAL A 479 -18.98 23.93 -20.62
N LEU A 480 -19.99 23.11 -20.82
CA LEU A 480 -20.43 22.69 -22.15
C LEU A 480 -20.84 23.88 -23.04
N ALA A 481 -21.47 24.86 -22.45
CA ALA A 481 -21.91 26.07 -23.16
C ALA A 481 -20.78 27.11 -23.39
N GLY A 482 -19.55 26.85 -22.91
CA GLY A 482 -18.42 27.75 -23.00
C GLY A 482 -18.55 29.02 -22.16
N ARG A 483 -19.32 28.94 -21.06
CA ARG A 483 -19.57 30.09 -20.14
C ARG A 483 -18.74 30.02 -18.86
N ALA A 484 -17.98 28.93 -18.67
CA ALA A 484 -17.21 28.71 -17.43
C ALA A 484 -15.74 29.17 -17.54
N ASP A 485 -15.25 29.37 -18.77
CA ASP A 485 -13.89 29.84 -19.07
C ASP A 485 -13.83 30.46 -20.48
N ASP A 486 -12.66 31.01 -20.84
CA ASP A 486 -12.46 31.69 -22.15
C ASP A 486 -12.08 30.71 -23.27
N GLY A 487 -12.05 29.40 -23.01
CA GLY A 487 -11.64 28.38 -23.99
C GLY A 487 -12.70 28.00 -25.03
N GLY A 488 -13.91 28.54 -24.92
CA GLY A 488 -15.03 28.24 -25.81
C GLY A 488 -15.83 26.99 -25.43
N PRO A 489 -16.92 26.72 -26.20
CA PRO A 489 -17.85 25.63 -25.90
C PRO A 489 -17.29 24.25 -26.19
N PHE A 490 -17.94 23.23 -25.66
CA PHE A 490 -17.67 21.83 -25.98
C PHE A 490 -18.77 21.25 -26.86
N ARG A 491 -18.37 20.52 -27.89
CA ARG A 491 -19.29 19.73 -28.75
C ARG A 491 -19.33 18.29 -28.20
N VAL A 492 -20.53 17.79 -27.96
CA VAL A 492 -20.74 16.40 -27.54
C VAL A 492 -20.35 15.46 -28.69
N VAL A 493 -19.51 14.48 -28.40
CA VAL A 493 -19.02 13.44 -29.30
C VAL A 493 -19.71 12.11 -29.05
N LEU A 494 -19.96 11.79 -27.75
CA LEU A 494 -20.65 10.60 -27.29
C LEU A 494 -21.59 10.98 -26.17
N ASP A 495 -22.82 10.47 -26.21
CA ASP A 495 -23.79 10.56 -25.13
C ASP A 495 -24.62 9.27 -25.09
N ARG A 496 -24.24 8.38 -24.17
CA ARG A 496 -24.85 7.06 -24.09
C ARG A 496 -24.89 6.56 -22.66
N ALA A 497 -26.05 6.11 -22.18
CA ALA A 497 -26.23 5.54 -20.86
C ALA A 497 -25.67 6.43 -19.73
N ASP A 498 -25.98 7.72 -19.75
CA ASP A 498 -25.51 8.76 -18.82
C ASP A 498 -23.99 9.03 -18.87
N VAL A 499 -23.26 8.41 -19.81
CA VAL A 499 -21.84 8.69 -20.04
C VAL A 499 -21.71 9.66 -21.20
N LEU A 500 -21.09 10.81 -20.94
CA LEU A 500 -20.86 11.90 -21.88
C LEU A 500 -19.37 12.02 -22.22
N VAL A 501 -19.06 12.15 -23.51
CA VAL A 501 -17.76 12.63 -23.97
C VAL A 501 -17.99 13.89 -24.79
N ALA A 502 -17.24 14.94 -24.49
CA ALA A 502 -17.31 16.17 -25.25
C ALA A 502 -15.90 16.71 -25.55
N ARG A 503 -15.74 17.27 -26.74
CA ARG A 503 -14.50 17.88 -27.23
C ARG A 503 -14.65 19.39 -27.34
N ARG A 504 -13.64 20.14 -26.86
CA ARG A 504 -13.62 21.59 -26.99
C ARG A 504 -13.61 22.01 -28.48
N VAL A 505 -14.45 22.95 -28.83
CA VAL A 505 -14.45 23.59 -30.16
C VAL A 505 -13.48 24.77 -30.03
N ARG A 506 -12.32 24.63 -30.65
CA ARG A 506 -11.40 25.77 -30.82
C ARG A 506 -11.94 26.69 -31.89
N ALA A 507 -11.95 28.00 -31.64
CA ALA A 507 -12.31 29.03 -32.56
C ALA A 507 -11.35 29.08 -33.77
#